data_53da6ff8321a7bbce53284cb9f00c895
#
_entry.id   53da6ff8321a7bbce53284cb9f00c895
#
_cell.length_a   1.000
_cell.length_b   1.000
_cell.length_c   1.000
_cell.angle_alpha   90.00
_cell.angle_beta   90.00
_cell.angle_gamma   90.00
#
_symmetry.space_group_name_H-M   'P 1'
#
loop_
_entity.id
_entity.type
_entity.pdbx_description
1 polymer ?
#
loop_
_entity_poly.entity_id
_entity_poly.type
_entity_poly.pdbx_seq_one_letter_code
_entity_poly.pdbx_strand_id
1 'polypeptide(L)'
;LIPVYEEVFGIDRSHFLATGLPRLDNYLDEERINAYKMKFYQDFPELKGRKIIMFAPTYRGNTQSDAYYPYDKIDMDGIAKLCEQDYAFIFKMHPFIQEKVDIPVAYATYVKDLSQYGDINDMFYITDILITDFSSNIYEFALHKKPIIFYAFDKDYYQLRRGVHRSLDDACGKVCTTFDEVLSTIRNKTFEMEKLAAFI
;
A
#
# COMPACT_ATOMS: atom_id res chain seq x y z
N LEU A 1 -1.61 -19.96 -7.59
CA LEU A 1 -2.83 -19.90 -6.74
C LEU A 1 -3.68 -21.17 -6.85
N ILE A 2 -3.88 -21.80 -8.04
CA ILE A 2 -4.73 -23.00 -8.18
C ILE A 2 -4.36 -24.11 -7.19
N PRO A 3 -3.08 -24.53 -7.03
CA PRO A 3 -2.75 -25.57 -6.04
C PRO A 3 -3.15 -25.23 -4.60
N VAL A 4 -3.07 -23.94 -4.24
CA VAL A 4 -3.50 -23.46 -2.91
C VAL A 4 -5.01 -23.60 -2.76
N TYR A 5 -5.77 -23.28 -3.80
CA TYR A 5 -7.22 -23.41 -3.79
C TYR A 5 -7.68 -24.88 -3.77
N GLU A 6 -6.98 -25.78 -4.49
CA GLU A 6 -7.22 -27.23 -4.40
C GLU A 6 -7.11 -27.70 -2.95
N GLU A 7 -6.02 -27.31 -2.28
CA GLU A 7 -5.77 -27.71 -0.89
C GLU A 7 -6.79 -27.10 0.08
N VAL A 8 -7.05 -25.79 -0.03
CA VAL A 8 -7.92 -25.06 0.92
C VAL A 8 -9.39 -25.44 0.77
N PHE A 9 -9.86 -25.62 -0.47
CA PHE A 9 -11.27 -25.93 -0.73
C PHE A 9 -11.57 -27.42 -0.91
N GLY A 10 -10.54 -28.28 -1.03
CA GLY A 10 -10.72 -29.70 -1.30
C GLY A 10 -11.39 -29.99 -2.65
N ILE A 11 -11.20 -29.12 -3.63
CA ILE A 11 -11.80 -29.18 -4.97
C ILE A 11 -10.72 -29.54 -5.98
N ASP A 12 -10.97 -30.53 -6.85
CA ASP A 12 -10.01 -30.96 -7.87
C ASP A 12 -9.67 -29.83 -8.86
N ARG A 13 -8.42 -29.77 -9.29
CA ARG A 13 -7.87 -28.77 -10.19
C ARG A 13 -8.68 -28.56 -11.47
N SER A 14 -9.31 -29.62 -11.99
CA SER A 14 -10.13 -29.55 -13.20
C SER A 14 -11.36 -28.66 -13.09
N HIS A 15 -11.77 -28.34 -11.85
CA HIS A 15 -12.90 -27.45 -11.56
C HIS A 15 -12.50 -25.96 -11.43
N PHE A 16 -11.19 -25.64 -11.54
CA PHE A 16 -10.72 -24.26 -11.50
C PHE A 16 -10.44 -23.72 -12.89
N LEU A 17 -11.06 -22.60 -13.22
CA LEU A 17 -10.81 -21.85 -14.44
C LEU A 17 -10.05 -20.58 -14.10
N ALA A 18 -8.80 -20.48 -14.55
CA ALA A 18 -7.93 -19.31 -14.31
C ALA A 18 -8.27 -18.17 -15.26
N THR A 19 -9.28 -17.38 -14.93
CA THR A 19 -9.78 -16.25 -15.76
C THR A 19 -9.25 -14.88 -15.30
N GLY A 20 -8.41 -14.84 -14.25
CA GLY A 20 -7.99 -13.60 -13.60
C GLY A 20 -9.03 -13.10 -12.58
N LEU A 21 -8.87 -11.85 -12.15
CA LEU A 21 -9.75 -11.19 -11.20
C LEU A 21 -10.60 -10.13 -11.92
N PRO A 22 -11.94 -10.26 -11.96
CA PRO A 22 -12.81 -9.31 -12.69
C PRO A 22 -12.62 -7.84 -12.28
N ARG A 23 -12.27 -7.59 -11.01
CA ARG A 23 -12.02 -6.23 -10.52
C ARG A 23 -10.85 -5.52 -11.21
N LEU A 24 -9.93 -6.29 -11.85
CA LEU A 24 -8.81 -5.70 -12.58
C LEU A 24 -9.24 -4.98 -13.85
N ASP A 25 -10.42 -5.28 -14.41
CA ASP A 25 -10.97 -4.60 -15.57
C ASP A 25 -11.20 -3.11 -15.29
N ASN A 26 -11.45 -2.75 -14.02
CA ASN A 26 -11.59 -1.35 -13.58
C ASN A 26 -10.33 -0.52 -13.85
N TYR A 27 -9.14 -1.14 -13.93
CA TYR A 27 -7.88 -0.45 -14.24
C TYR A 27 -7.72 -0.12 -15.74
N LEU A 28 -8.60 -0.65 -16.58
CA LEU A 28 -8.68 -0.37 -18.02
C LEU A 28 -9.80 0.63 -18.36
N ASP A 29 -10.65 0.96 -17.39
CA ASP A 29 -11.77 1.90 -17.55
C ASP A 29 -11.28 3.34 -17.32
N GLU A 30 -10.89 4.02 -18.39
CA GLU A 30 -10.39 5.40 -18.33
C GLU A 30 -11.44 6.40 -17.83
N GLU A 31 -12.72 6.20 -18.13
CA GLU A 31 -13.80 7.09 -17.68
C GLU A 31 -13.93 7.00 -16.15
N ARG A 32 -13.95 5.79 -15.61
CA ARG A 32 -13.95 5.54 -14.18
C ARG A 32 -12.72 6.14 -13.49
N ILE A 33 -11.54 5.90 -14.03
CA ILE A 33 -10.27 6.42 -13.49
C ILE A 33 -10.30 7.95 -13.44
N ASN A 34 -10.71 8.59 -14.52
CA ASN A 34 -10.77 10.05 -14.61
C ASN A 34 -11.84 10.63 -13.68
N ALA A 35 -13.02 10.02 -13.60
CA ALA A 35 -14.07 10.42 -12.66
C ALA A 35 -13.60 10.34 -11.20
N TYR A 36 -12.90 9.27 -10.83
CA TYR A 36 -12.33 9.13 -9.49
C TYR A 36 -11.29 10.22 -9.20
N LYS A 37 -10.34 10.45 -10.12
CA LYS A 37 -9.33 11.50 -9.96
C LYS A 37 -9.95 12.89 -9.80
N MET A 38 -10.95 13.20 -10.62
CA MET A 38 -11.66 14.47 -10.51
C MET A 38 -12.31 14.64 -9.15
N LYS A 39 -13.07 13.61 -8.71
CA LYS A 39 -13.70 13.63 -7.38
C LYS A 39 -12.69 13.77 -6.27
N PHE A 40 -11.60 13.00 -6.28
CA PHE A 40 -10.56 13.05 -5.27
C PHE A 40 -9.97 14.45 -5.13
N TYR A 41 -9.62 15.11 -6.23
CA TYR A 41 -9.05 16.46 -6.19
C TYR A 41 -10.10 17.57 -6.01
N GLN A 42 -11.39 17.26 -6.07
CA GLN A 42 -12.46 18.14 -5.57
C GLN A 42 -12.57 18.04 -4.04
N ASP A 43 -12.46 16.83 -3.49
CA ASP A 43 -12.51 16.60 -2.05
C ASP A 43 -11.23 17.09 -1.33
N PHE A 44 -10.07 17.02 -2.01
CA PHE A 44 -8.74 17.40 -1.50
C PHE A 44 -7.99 18.30 -2.48
N PRO A 45 -8.45 19.54 -2.71
CA PRO A 45 -7.85 20.45 -3.71
C PRO A 45 -6.39 20.81 -3.39
N GLU A 46 -6.00 20.82 -2.11
CA GLU A 46 -4.64 21.08 -1.64
C GLU A 46 -3.62 20.01 -2.07
N LEU A 47 -4.08 18.81 -2.41
CA LEU A 47 -3.23 17.70 -2.86
C LEU A 47 -3.01 17.73 -4.39
N LYS A 48 -3.73 18.58 -5.12
CA LYS A 48 -3.63 18.65 -6.58
C LYS A 48 -2.24 19.10 -7.02
N GLY A 49 -1.64 18.33 -7.94
CA GLY A 49 -0.30 18.62 -8.46
C GLY A 49 0.85 18.07 -7.61
N ARG A 50 0.56 17.47 -6.46
CA ARG A 50 1.53 16.79 -5.62
C ARG A 50 1.65 15.31 -5.97
N LYS A 51 2.82 14.72 -5.73
CA LYS A 51 3.03 13.27 -5.81
C LYS A 51 2.48 12.62 -4.57
N ILE A 52 1.57 11.69 -4.76
CA ILE A 52 0.88 11.01 -3.65
C ILE A 52 1.67 9.78 -3.22
N ILE A 53 2.10 9.78 -1.96
CA ILE A 53 2.63 8.61 -1.27
C ILE A 53 1.49 8.01 -0.45
N MET A 54 1.18 6.75 -0.67
CA MET A 54 0.18 6.04 0.12
C MET A 54 0.85 4.99 1.00
N PHE A 55 0.59 5.06 2.29
CA PHE A 55 1.02 4.09 3.30
C PHE A 55 -0.16 3.17 3.64
N ALA A 56 -0.07 1.93 3.19
CA ALA A 56 -1.14 0.93 3.30
C ALA A 56 -0.61 -0.40 3.85
N PRO A 57 -0.26 -0.48 5.13
CA PRO A 57 0.28 -1.68 5.75
C PRO A 57 -0.83 -2.66 6.13
N THR A 58 -0.44 -3.92 6.38
CA THR A 58 -1.29 -4.87 7.09
C THR A 58 -1.37 -4.53 8.58
N TYR A 59 -2.43 -4.98 9.24
CA TYR A 59 -2.57 -4.84 10.68
C TYR A 59 -1.70 -5.86 11.44
N ARG A 60 -1.45 -5.58 12.71
CA ARG A 60 -0.89 -6.49 13.70
C ARG A 60 -2.00 -6.93 14.66
N GLY A 61 -1.78 -7.99 15.43
CA GLY A 61 -2.82 -8.66 16.22
C GLY A 61 -3.23 -9.98 15.57
N ASN A 62 -4.10 -10.77 16.21
CA ASN A 62 -4.50 -12.09 15.74
C ASN A 62 -5.92 -12.10 15.14
N THR A 63 -6.75 -11.18 15.58
CA THR A 63 -8.18 -11.07 15.22
C THR A 63 -8.52 -9.64 14.84
N GLN A 64 -9.74 -9.42 14.39
CA GLN A 64 -10.24 -8.07 14.12
C GLN A 64 -10.31 -7.21 15.39
N SER A 65 -10.61 -7.82 16.54
CA SER A 65 -10.82 -7.09 17.80
C SER A 65 -9.53 -6.61 18.47
N ASP A 66 -8.39 -7.23 18.15
CA ASP A 66 -7.07 -6.87 18.66
C ASP A 66 -6.16 -6.30 17.56
N ALA A 67 -6.74 -5.89 16.45
CA ALA A 67 -6.01 -5.31 15.34
C ALA A 67 -5.45 -3.93 15.68
N TYR A 68 -4.16 -3.74 15.46
CA TYR A 68 -3.46 -2.47 15.70
C TYR A 68 -2.33 -2.25 14.69
N TYR A 69 -1.76 -1.05 14.69
CA TYR A 69 -0.49 -0.76 14.04
C TYR A 69 0.42 0.03 15.01
N PRO A 70 1.72 -0.31 15.11
CA PRO A 70 2.63 0.40 16.02
C PRO A 70 3.08 1.73 15.40
N TYR A 71 2.33 2.80 15.66
CA TYR A 71 2.59 4.14 15.10
C TYR A 71 3.91 4.77 15.57
N ASP A 72 4.48 4.27 16.68
CA ASP A 72 5.83 4.64 17.16
C ASP A 72 6.95 4.25 16.18
N LYS A 73 6.66 3.40 15.19
CA LYS A 73 7.58 3.01 14.11
C LYS A 73 7.56 3.95 12.91
N ILE A 74 6.76 5.02 12.96
CA ILE A 74 6.60 5.99 11.87
C ILE A 74 7.24 7.31 12.28
N ASP A 75 8.11 7.85 11.43
CA ASP A 75 8.71 9.17 11.62
C ASP A 75 7.81 10.23 10.96
N MET A 76 6.90 10.81 11.76
CA MET A 76 5.95 11.83 11.31
C MET A 76 6.66 13.12 10.88
N ASP A 77 7.73 13.51 11.56
CA ASP A 77 8.51 14.70 11.19
C ASP A 77 9.27 14.50 9.87
N GLY A 78 9.78 13.28 9.66
CA GLY A 78 10.40 12.92 8.39
C GLY A 78 9.40 12.92 7.23
N ILE A 79 8.17 12.46 7.46
CA ILE A 79 7.06 12.58 6.49
C ILE A 79 6.76 14.05 6.18
N ALA A 80 6.63 14.89 7.22
CA ALA A 80 6.35 16.32 7.04
C ALA A 80 7.42 17.01 6.17
N LYS A 81 8.70 16.69 6.40
CA LYS A 81 9.81 17.21 5.57
C LYS A 81 9.74 16.76 4.11
N LEU A 82 9.24 15.56 3.81
CA LEU A 82 8.95 15.16 2.43
C LEU A 82 7.82 16.01 1.84
N CYS A 83 6.79 16.27 2.64
CA CYS A 83 5.63 17.05 2.20
C CYS A 83 5.91 18.55 2.03
N GLU A 84 6.99 19.09 2.62
CA GLU A 84 7.49 20.46 2.32
C GLU A 84 7.97 20.61 0.86
N GLN A 85 8.30 19.50 0.21
CA GLN A 85 8.61 19.42 -1.21
C GLN A 85 7.31 19.21 -2.02
N ASP A 86 7.36 18.35 -3.03
CA ASP A 86 6.24 18.09 -3.96
C ASP A 86 5.39 16.86 -3.57
N TYR A 87 5.50 16.36 -2.33
CA TYR A 87 4.78 15.16 -1.92
C TYR A 87 3.56 15.50 -1.05
N ALA A 88 2.59 14.59 -1.09
CA ALA A 88 1.55 14.47 -0.09
C ALA A 88 1.54 13.02 0.43
N PHE A 89 1.27 12.82 1.71
CA PHE A 89 1.32 11.52 2.36
C PHE A 89 -0.07 11.13 2.85
N ILE A 90 -0.52 9.95 2.45
CA ILE A 90 -1.84 9.41 2.79
C ILE A 90 -1.66 8.14 3.60
N PHE A 91 -2.22 8.10 4.79
CA PHE A 91 -2.43 6.88 5.54
C PHE A 91 -3.73 6.21 5.05
N LYS A 92 -3.63 4.95 4.63
CA LYS A 92 -4.74 4.07 4.27
C LYS A 92 -4.63 2.80 5.09
N MET A 93 -4.92 2.92 6.38
CA MET A 93 -4.79 1.83 7.33
C MET A 93 -5.82 0.74 7.04
N HIS A 94 -5.48 -0.49 7.44
CA HIS A 94 -6.39 -1.62 7.29
C HIS A 94 -7.72 -1.37 8.04
N PRO A 95 -8.89 -1.73 7.49
CA PRO A 95 -10.19 -1.45 8.10
C PRO A 95 -10.40 -2.02 9.52
N PHE A 96 -9.60 -3.01 9.91
CA PHE A 96 -9.66 -3.57 11.27
C PHE A 96 -9.01 -2.65 12.32
N ILE A 97 -8.13 -1.73 11.91
CA ILE A 97 -7.47 -0.80 12.82
C ILE A 97 -8.46 0.32 13.14
N GLN A 98 -8.86 0.40 14.41
CA GLN A 98 -9.82 1.41 14.89
C GLN A 98 -9.14 2.69 15.37
N GLU A 99 -7.88 2.57 15.79
CA GLU A 99 -7.08 3.71 16.22
C GLU A 99 -6.72 4.60 15.02
N LYS A 100 -7.03 5.89 15.14
CA LYS A 100 -6.70 6.87 14.09
C LYS A 100 -5.23 7.27 14.19
N VAL A 101 -4.66 7.62 13.05
CA VAL A 101 -3.33 8.20 12.99
C VAL A 101 -3.36 9.59 13.64
N ASP A 102 -2.49 9.81 14.63
CA ASP A 102 -2.33 11.14 15.23
C ASP A 102 -1.46 12.00 14.30
N ILE A 103 -2.10 12.90 13.56
CA ILE A 103 -1.44 13.82 12.62
C ILE A 103 -1.41 15.21 13.25
N PRO A 104 -0.22 15.76 13.56
CA PRO A 104 -0.10 17.13 14.06
C PRO A 104 -0.78 18.13 13.11
N VAL A 105 -1.51 19.10 13.68
CA VAL A 105 -2.25 20.12 12.90
C VAL A 105 -1.36 20.83 11.88
N ALA A 106 -0.09 21.06 12.24
CA ALA A 106 0.90 21.70 11.37
C ALA A 106 1.15 20.91 10.06
N TYR A 107 0.93 19.59 10.05
CA TYR A 107 1.17 18.71 8.91
C TYR A 107 -0.10 18.36 8.13
N ALA A 108 -1.27 18.68 8.71
CA ALA A 108 -2.58 18.23 8.21
C ALA A 108 -2.95 18.75 6.80
N THR A 109 -2.20 19.72 6.25
CA THR A 109 -2.43 20.18 4.88
C THR A 109 -2.07 19.09 3.86
N TYR A 110 -0.94 18.41 4.02
CA TYR A 110 -0.41 17.45 3.04
C TYR A 110 -0.24 16.04 3.59
N VAL A 111 -0.51 15.83 4.88
CA VAL A 111 -0.57 14.50 5.50
C VAL A 111 -2.01 14.23 5.88
N LYS A 112 -2.58 13.15 5.39
CA LYS A 112 -4.01 12.81 5.57
C LYS A 112 -4.18 11.38 6.07
N ASP A 113 -5.08 11.17 7.03
CA ASP A 113 -5.62 9.85 7.31
C ASP A 113 -6.90 9.66 6.49
N LEU A 114 -6.78 8.89 5.42
CA LEU A 114 -7.87 8.53 4.51
C LEU A 114 -8.27 7.05 4.64
N SER A 115 -8.05 6.45 5.82
CA SER A 115 -8.36 5.04 6.08
C SER A 115 -9.83 4.70 5.81
N GLN A 116 -10.73 5.65 6.05
CA GLN A 116 -12.16 5.49 5.82
C GLN A 116 -12.65 6.06 4.45
N TYR A 117 -11.76 6.64 3.66
CA TYR A 117 -12.11 7.23 2.37
C TYR A 117 -12.02 6.20 1.25
N GLY A 118 -13.16 5.81 0.70
CA GLY A 118 -13.24 4.97 -0.51
C GLY A 118 -12.52 3.62 -0.46
N ASP A 119 -12.54 2.92 -1.58
CA ASP A 119 -11.82 1.66 -1.80
C ASP A 119 -10.34 1.93 -2.08
N ILE A 120 -9.46 1.10 -1.54
CA ILE A 120 -8.01 1.21 -1.75
C ILE A 120 -7.64 1.02 -3.23
N ASN A 121 -8.36 0.16 -3.96
CA ASN A 121 -8.08 -0.08 -5.37
C ASN A 121 -8.37 1.15 -6.22
N ASP A 122 -9.39 1.93 -5.90
CA ASP A 122 -9.67 3.19 -6.59
C ASP A 122 -8.61 4.26 -6.20
N MET A 123 -8.11 4.25 -4.96
CA MET A 123 -7.03 5.15 -4.53
C MET A 123 -5.70 4.88 -5.24
N PHE A 124 -5.48 3.69 -5.79
CA PHE A 124 -4.29 3.41 -6.61
C PHE A 124 -4.19 4.30 -7.85
N TYR A 125 -5.30 4.79 -8.38
CA TYR A 125 -5.30 5.70 -9.54
C TYR A 125 -4.57 7.02 -9.27
N ILE A 126 -4.60 7.49 -8.01
CA ILE A 126 -3.94 8.75 -7.62
C ILE A 126 -2.60 8.53 -6.93
N THR A 127 -2.25 7.30 -6.57
CA THR A 127 -1.04 6.98 -5.83
C THR A 127 0.17 6.94 -6.76
N ASP A 128 1.25 7.61 -6.41
CA ASP A 128 2.53 7.61 -7.14
C ASP A 128 3.57 6.68 -6.51
N ILE A 129 3.52 6.50 -5.18
CA ILE A 129 4.41 5.59 -4.44
C ILE A 129 3.55 4.85 -3.42
N LEU A 130 3.62 3.52 -3.44
CA LEU A 130 3.00 2.69 -2.41
C LEU A 130 4.04 2.27 -1.38
N ILE A 131 3.76 2.53 -0.10
CA ILE A 131 4.47 1.93 1.02
C ILE A 131 3.53 0.90 1.65
N THR A 132 3.97 -0.33 1.71
CA THR A 132 3.20 -1.44 2.29
C THR A 132 4.13 -2.42 3.03
N ASP A 133 3.66 -3.60 3.38
CA ASP A 133 4.49 -4.63 4.01
C ASP A 133 4.17 -6.03 3.45
N PHE A 134 3.29 -6.80 4.08
CA PHE A 134 2.94 -8.17 3.69
C PHE A 134 1.60 -8.24 2.96
N SER A 135 1.09 -7.11 2.48
CA SER A 135 -0.23 -7.01 1.87
C SER A 135 -0.26 -7.56 0.44
N SER A 136 -1.36 -8.23 0.08
CA SER A 136 -1.64 -8.65 -1.29
C SER A 136 -1.96 -7.49 -2.25
N ASN A 137 -2.13 -6.27 -1.75
CA ASN A 137 -2.37 -5.07 -2.55
C ASN A 137 -1.26 -4.77 -3.57
N ILE A 138 -0.09 -5.38 -3.38
CA ILE A 138 1.02 -5.29 -4.32
C ILE A 138 0.67 -5.81 -5.71
N TYR A 139 -0.19 -6.83 -5.81
CA TYR A 139 -0.55 -7.44 -7.10
C TYR A 139 -1.35 -6.48 -7.97
N GLU A 140 -2.29 -5.78 -7.38
CA GLU A 140 -3.09 -4.76 -8.07
C GLU A 140 -2.26 -3.50 -8.35
N PHE A 141 -1.53 -3.00 -7.34
CA PHE A 141 -0.75 -1.78 -7.51
C PHE A 141 0.40 -1.94 -8.53
N ALA A 142 1.01 -3.12 -8.63
CA ALA A 142 2.07 -3.41 -9.60
C ALA A 142 1.64 -3.12 -11.05
N LEU A 143 0.35 -3.31 -11.38
CA LEU A 143 -0.19 -3.03 -12.72
C LEU A 143 -0.06 -1.56 -13.12
N HIS A 144 0.03 -0.64 -12.15
CA HIS A 144 0.29 0.78 -12.40
C HIS A 144 1.75 1.08 -12.74
N LYS A 145 2.67 0.10 -12.60
CA LYS A 145 4.11 0.25 -12.89
C LYS A 145 4.76 1.39 -12.11
N LYS A 146 4.28 1.65 -10.91
CA LYS A 146 4.76 2.70 -10.00
C LYS A 146 5.52 2.09 -8.82
N PRO A 147 6.44 2.85 -8.17
CA PRO A 147 7.29 2.34 -7.10
C PRO A 147 6.52 1.72 -5.94
N ILE A 148 7.02 0.58 -5.46
CA ILE A 148 6.57 -0.08 -4.23
C ILE A 148 7.74 -0.12 -3.25
N ILE A 149 7.47 0.26 -2.00
CA ILE A 149 8.40 0.14 -0.88
C ILE A 149 7.77 -0.79 0.15
N PHE A 150 8.52 -1.79 0.57
CA PHE A 150 8.11 -2.71 1.63
C PHE A 150 8.73 -2.26 2.95
N TYR A 151 7.92 -1.72 3.85
CA TYR A 151 8.35 -1.37 5.20
C TYR A 151 8.08 -2.54 6.14
N ALA A 152 9.08 -3.36 6.37
CA ALA A 152 9.00 -4.63 7.08
C ALA A 152 9.89 -4.65 8.34
N PHE A 153 9.66 -3.70 9.25
CA PHE A 153 10.43 -3.51 10.48
C PHE A 153 10.38 -4.73 11.43
N ASP A 154 9.35 -5.56 11.30
CA ASP A 154 9.12 -6.75 12.09
C ASP A 154 9.10 -8.04 11.25
N LYS A 155 9.86 -8.08 10.13
CA LYS A 155 9.89 -9.17 9.15
C LYS A 155 9.94 -10.55 9.80
N ASP A 156 10.92 -10.79 10.68
CA ASP A 156 11.14 -12.10 11.27
C ASP A 156 9.98 -12.51 12.20
N TYR A 157 9.48 -11.57 13.00
CA TYR A 157 8.35 -11.80 13.89
C TYR A 157 7.07 -12.10 13.12
N TYR A 158 6.80 -11.34 12.05
CA TYR A 158 5.61 -11.53 11.23
C TYR A 158 5.61 -12.89 10.52
N GLN A 159 6.76 -13.29 9.96
CA GLN A 159 6.93 -14.59 9.31
C GLN A 159 6.69 -15.77 10.27
N LEU A 160 7.20 -15.68 11.50
CA LEU A 160 7.02 -16.72 12.51
C LEU A 160 5.57 -16.86 12.99
N ARG A 161 4.81 -15.75 13.04
CA ARG A 161 3.47 -15.72 13.60
C ARG A 161 2.37 -16.04 12.59
N ARG A 162 2.46 -15.49 11.38
CA ARG A 162 1.39 -15.58 10.36
C ARG A 162 1.79 -16.38 9.14
N GLY A 163 3.07 -16.60 8.94
CA GLY A 163 3.60 -17.09 7.68
C GLY A 163 3.45 -16.05 6.56
N VAL A 164 4.16 -16.25 5.48
CA VAL A 164 4.05 -15.45 4.28
C VAL A 164 4.05 -16.39 3.07
N HIS A 165 3.16 -16.17 2.12
CA HIS A 165 3.11 -16.97 0.90
C HIS A 165 4.31 -16.73 -0.01
N ARG A 166 4.93 -15.55 0.09
CA ARG A 166 6.09 -15.16 -0.69
C ARG A 166 7.12 -14.47 0.22
N SER A 167 8.37 -14.88 0.11
CA SER A 167 9.45 -14.21 0.83
C SER A 167 9.59 -12.76 0.37
N LEU A 168 9.92 -11.85 1.29
CA LEU A 168 10.31 -10.49 0.94
C LEU A 168 11.66 -10.43 0.20
N ASP A 169 12.42 -11.53 0.18
CA ASP A 169 13.64 -11.60 -0.64
C ASP A 169 13.31 -11.57 -2.14
N ASP A 170 12.09 -12.02 -2.51
CA ASP A 170 11.53 -11.94 -3.87
C ASP A 170 10.58 -10.75 -4.05
N ALA A 171 10.69 -9.72 -3.20
CA ALA A 171 9.80 -8.57 -3.26
C ALA A 171 9.96 -7.80 -4.58
N CYS A 172 8.82 -7.32 -5.11
CA CYS A 172 8.79 -6.53 -6.35
C CYS A 172 9.13 -5.05 -6.14
N GLY A 173 9.83 -4.70 -5.08
CA GLY A 173 10.22 -3.34 -4.75
C GLY A 173 11.28 -3.30 -3.66
N LYS A 174 11.61 -2.10 -3.20
CA LYS A 174 12.62 -1.90 -2.15
C LYS A 174 12.11 -2.37 -0.80
N VAL A 175 12.85 -3.25 -0.13
CA VAL A 175 12.58 -3.67 1.25
C VAL A 175 13.38 -2.77 2.19
N CYS A 176 12.69 -2.20 3.19
CA CYS A 176 13.23 -1.33 4.22
C CYS A 176 12.84 -1.90 5.60
N THR A 177 13.77 -1.89 6.53
CA THR A 177 13.57 -2.36 7.91
C THR A 177 13.43 -1.22 8.91
N THR A 178 13.82 -0.01 8.52
CA THR A 178 13.65 1.22 9.30
C THR A 178 12.85 2.24 8.50
N PHE A 179 12.18 3.16 9.21
CA PHE A 179 11.42 4.22 8.52
C PHE A 179 12.35 5.25 7.86
N ASP A 180 13.55 5.44 8.41
CA ASP A 180 14.57 6.29 7.77
C ASP A 180 15.02 5.75 6.40
N GLU A 181 15.15 4.41 6.27
CA GLU A 181 15.39 3.79 4.96
C GLU A 181 14.26 4.07 3.97
N VAL A 182 12.99 4.04 4.42
CA VAL A 182 11.82 4.41 3.59
C VAL A 182 11.95 5.85 3.11
N LEU A 183 12.17 6.79 4.02
CA LEU A 183 12.31 8.21 3.70
C LEU A 183 13.51 8.48 2.79
N SER A 184 14.64 7.81 3.05
CA SER A 184 15.85 7.92 2.22
C SER A 184 15.61 7.38 0.81
N THR A 185 14.90 6.26 0.68
CA THR A 185 14.54 5.66 -0.62
C THR A 185 13.71 6.64 -1.46
N ILE A 186 12.75 7.33 -0.83
CA ILE A 186 11.90 8.31 -1.53
C ILE A 186 12.72 9.54 -1.94
N ARG A 187 13.49 10.12 -1.00
CA ARG A 187 14.33 11.31 -1.27
C ARG A 187 15.34 11.08 -2.39
N ASN A 188 16.00 9.92 -2.36
CA ASN A 188 17.05 9.59 -3.32
C ASN A 188 16.51 8.88 -4.57
N LYS A 189 15.21 8.57 -4.62
CA LYS A 189 14.55 7.83 -5.70
C LYS A 189 15.22 6.49 -6.02
N THR A 190 15.73 5.80 -4.99
CA THR A 190 16.41 4.50 -5.12
C THR A 190 15.42 3.35 -5.12
N PHE A 191 14.38 3.45 -5.95
CA PHE A 191 13.37 2.42 -6.14
C PHE A 191 13.93 1.27 -6.98
N GLU A 192 13.57 0.04 -6.62
CA GLU A 192 14.01 -1.17 -7.34
C GLU A 192 13.05 -1.50 -8.50
N MET A 193 12.94 -0.60 -9.49
CA MET A 193 11.99 -0.71 -10.61
C MET A 193 12.24 -1.92 -11.51
N GLU A 194 13.47 -2.42 -11.59
CA GLU A 194 13.79 -3.65 -12.33
C GLU A 194 13.12 -4.87 -11.72
N LYS A 195 13.06 -4.95 -10.38
CA LYS A 195 12.33 -6.02 -9.69
C LYS A 195 10.83 -5.95 -9.97
N LEU A 196 10.27 -4.74 -10.01
CA LEU A 196 8.86 -4.54 -10.36
C LEU A 196 8.59 -4.97 -11.80
N ALA A 197 9.44 -4.59 -12.74
CA ALA A 197 9.30 -4.98 -14.15
C ALA A 197 9.39 -6.51 -14.36
N ALA A 198 10.22 -7.19 -13.58
CA ALA A 198 10.33 -8.66 -13.63
C ALA A 198 9.14 -9.38 -12.95
N PHE A 199 8.39 -8.67 -12.09
CA PHE A 199 7.24 -9.22 -11.36
C PHE A 199 5.95 -9.20 -12.20
N ILE A 200 5.78 -8.22 -13.08
CA ILE A 200 4.59 -8.02 -13.94
C ILE A 200 4.67 -8.92 -15.18
#